data_f666d8b0d51bf958b2618af947277f1f
#
_entry.id   f666d8b0d51bf958b2618af947277f1f
#
_cell.length_a   1.000
_cell.length_b   1.000
_cell.length_c   1.000
_cell.angle_alpha   90.00
_cell.angle_beta   90.00
_cell.angle_gamma   90.00
#
_symmetry.space_group_name_H-M   'P 1'
#
loop_
_entity.id
_entity.type
_entity.pdbx_description
1 polymer ?
#
loop_
_entity_poly.entity_id
_entity_poly.type
_entity_poly.pdbx_seq_one_letter_code
_entity_poly.pdbx_strand_id
1 'polypeptide(L)'
;MAREKKNKMVAVVEDDDSYRVAMQRLLKSAGFSVQLFASAEDFLRSGRQHETGCLITDIRMPGMSGLDLQARLNADHCLIPTIFITAHGDEDMRLQAMRGGAVKFMVKPFDGEILLESVRAAFEAEG
;
A
#
# COMPACT_ATOMS: atom_id res chain seq x y z
N MET A 1 14.83 -1.98 16.08
CA MET A 1 16.19 -2.14 15.56
C MET A 1 16.25 -1.80 14.10
N ALA A 2 17.31 -1.10 13.70
CA ALA A 2 17.47 -0.68 12.31
C ALA A 2 17.46 -1.84 11.32
N ARG A 3 17.97 -2.99 11.73
CA ARG A 3 17.99 -4.19 10.88
C ARG A 3 16.62 -4.67 10.49
N GLU A 4 15.69 -4.62 11.42
CA GLU A 4 14.33 -5.08 11.17
C GLU A 4 13.66 -4.26 10.09
N LYS A 5 13.93 -2.96 10.09
CA LYS A 5 13.36 -2.08 9.07
C LYS A 5 13.90 -2.39 7.69
N LYS A 6 15.19 -2.73 7.60
CA LYS A 6 15.79 -3.08 6.32
C LYS A 6 15.19 -4.33 5.71
N ASN A 7 14.62 -5.21 6.55
CA ASN A 7 14.04 -6.45 6.09
C ASN A 7 12.56 -6.33 5.76
N LYS A 8 11.98 -5.15 5.96
CA LYS A 8 10.58 -4.95 5.63
C LYS A 8 10.41 -4.75 4.14
N MET A 9 9.23 -5.06 3.66
CA MET A 9 8.90 -5.04 2.24
C MET A 9 7.78 -4.05 1.95
N VAL A 10 7.58 -3.78 0.66
CA VAL A 10 6.41 -3.07 0.16
C VAL A 10 5.40 -4.13 -0.25
N ALA A 11 4.19 -4.05 0.29
CA ALA A 11 3.09 -4.92 -0.14
C ALA A 11 2.23 -4.15 -1.13
N VAL A 12 1.92 -4.77 -2.26
CA VAL A 12 1.06 -4.18 -3.28
C VAL A 12 -0.20 -5.03 -3.38
N VAL A 13 -1.35 -4.42 -3.11
CA VAL A 13 -2.66 -5.07 -3.21
C VAL A 13 -3.39 -4.44 -4.38
N GLU A 14 -3.53 -5.17 -5.47
CA GLU A 14 -4.09 -4.68 -6.71
C GLU A 14 -4.68 -5.85 -7.49
N ASP A 15 -5.95 -5.76 -7.84
CA ASP A 15 -6.60 -6.85 -8.58
C ASP A 15 -6.30 -6.82 -10.09
N ASP A 16 -5.86 -5.68 -10.62
CA ASP A 16 -5.49 -5.57 -12.04
C ASP A 16 -4.07 -6.10 -12.24
N ASP A 17 -3.95 -7.18 -13.04
CA ASP A 17 -2.66 -7.83 -13.26
C ASP A 17 -1.61 -6.89 -13.86
N SER A 18 -2.02 -6.07 -14.82
CA SER A 18 -1.08 -5.16 -15.49
C SER A 18 -0.51 -4.12 -14.54
N TYR A 19 -1.38 -3.52 -13.72
CA TYR A 19 -0.93 -2.54 -12.74
C TYR A 19 -0.04 -3.20 -11.69
N ARG A 20 -0.42 -4.40 -11.26
CA ARG A 20 0.34 -5.13 -10.25
C ARG A 20 1.78 -5.37 -10.70
N VAL A 21 1.93 -5.85 -11.95
CA VAL A 21 3.26 -6.11 -12.52
C VAL A 21 4.04 -4.81 -12.72
N ALA A 22 3.37 -3.77 -13.21
CA ALA A 22 4.03 -2.48 -13.42
C ALA A 22 4.57 -1.90 -12.12
N MET A 23 3.79 -1.98 -11.06
CA MET A 23 4.22 -1.51 -9.74
C MET A 23 5.40 -2.30 -9.22
N GLN A 24 5.38 -3.63 -9.41
CA GLN A 24 6.49 -4.48 -8.99
C GLN A 24 7.78 -4.05 -9.66
N ARG A 25 7.73 -3.84 -10.97
CA ARG A 25 8.92 -3.42 -11.73
C ARG A 25 9.45 -2.09 -11.25
N LEU A 26 8.56 -1.13 -11.07
CA LEU A 26 8.94 0.19 -10.62
C LEU A 26 9.61 0.15 -9.24
N LEU A 27 9.00 -0.53 -8.30
CA LEU A 27 9.50 -0.59 -6.94
C LEU A 27 10.80 -1.39 -6.85
N LYS A 28 10.90 -2.49 -7.58
CA LYS A 28 12.14 -3.27 -7.60
C LYS A 28 13.29 -2.48 -8.22
N SER A 29 13.00 -1.69 -9.25
CA SER A 29 14.04 -0.88 -9.89
C SER A 29 14.62 0.15 -8.93
N ALA A 30 13.85 0.53 -7.92
CA ALA A 30 14.29 1.47 -6.89
C ALA A 30 14.91 0.78 -5.68
N GLY A 31 15.06 -0.55 -5.73
CA GLY A 31 15.74 -1.29 -4.67
C GLY A 31 14.85 -1.87 -3.58
N PHE A 32 13.54 -1.76 -3.72
CA PHE A 32 12.62 -2.28 -2.69
C PHE A 32 12.33 -3.76 -2.88
N SER A 33 12.16 -4.46 -1.77
CA SER A 33 11.58 -5.81 -1.76
C SER A 33 10.07 -5.65 -1.88
N VAL A 34 9.44 -6.42 -2.76
CA VAL A 34 8.03 -6.26 -3.09
C VAL A 34 7.31 -7.60 -3.03
N GLN A 35 6.14 -7.62 -2.42
CA GLN A 35 5.23 -8.76 -2.47
C GLN A 35 3.91 -8.31 -3.07
N LEU A 36 3.39 -9.11 -3.99
CA LEU A 36 2.16 -8.78 -4.71
C LEU A 36 1.00 -9.61 -4.20
N PHE A 37 -0.15 -8.98 -4.05
CA PHE A 37 -1.38 -9.64 -3.64
C PHE A 37 -2.51 -9.21 -4.56
N ALA A 38 -3.30 -10.16 -5.03
CA ALA A 38 -4.40 -9.88 -5.94
C ALA A 38 -5.65 -9.35 -5.22
N SER A 39 -5.70 -9.47 -3.89
CA SER A 39 -6.85 -9.03 -3.11
C SER A 39 -6.42 -8.67 -1.70
N ALA A 40 -7.27 -7.90 -1.02
CA ALA A 40 -7.05 -7.56 0.38
C ALA A 40 -7.10 -8.82 1.25
N GLU A 41 -8.01 -9.74 0.91
CA GLU A 41 -8.13 -11.01 1.64
C GLU A 41 -6.84 -11.82 1.56
N ASP A 42 -6.22 -11.86 0.38
CA ASP A 42 -4.95 -12.58 0.21
C ASP A 42 -3.86 -11.98 1.08
N PHE A 43 -3.80 -10.65 1.14
CA PHE A 43 -2.82 -9.98 1.98
C PHE A 43 -3.02 -10.37 3.46
N LEU A 44 -4.26 -10.32 3.94
CA LEU A 44 -4.54 -10.65 5.32
C LEU A 44 -4.24 -12.12 5.63
N ARG A 45 -4.59 -13.02 4.72
CA ARG A 45 -4.32 -14.46 4.91
C ARG A 45 -2.84 -14.78 4.89
N SER A 46 -2.04 -13.96 4.23
CA SER A 46 -0.60 -14.21 4.14
C SER A 46 0.09 -14.13 5.49
N GLY A 47 -0.49 -13.38 6.44
CA GLY A 47 0.11 -13.17 7.74
C GLY A 47 1.35 -12.29 7.72
N ARG A 48 1.62 -11.60 6.60
CA ARG A 48 2.85 -10.84 6.43
C ARG A 48 2.72 -9.36 6.79
N GLN A 49 1.69 -9.00 7.54
CA GLN A 49 1.47 -7.62 7.95
C GLN A 49 2.67 -7.05 8.70
N HIS A 50 3.28 -7.84 9.57
CA HIS A 50 4.42 -7.39 10.39
C HIS A 50 5.70 -7.21 9.57
N GLU A 51 5.75 -7.78 8.36
CA GLU A 51 6.91 -7.64 7.48
C GLU A 51 6.73 -6.49 6.50
N THR A 52 5.58 -5.83 6.54
CA THR A 52 5.24 -4.79 5.58
C THR A 52 5.62 -3.42 6.13
N GLY A 53 6.52 -2.74 5.44
CA GLY A 53 6.93 -1.38 5.82
C GLY A 53 6.09 -0.31 5.15
N CYS A 54 5.46 -0.65 4.02
CA CYS A 54 4.57 0.25 3.30
C CYS A 54 3.56 -0.58 2.52
N LEU A 55 2.29 -0.22 2.61
CA LEU A 55 1.22 -0.88 1.88
C LEU A 55 0.72 0.03 0.78
N ILE A 56 0.68 -0.47 -0.44
CA ILE A 56 0.08 0.24 -1.57
C ILE A 56 -1.15 -0.56 -1.97
N THR A 57 -2.31 0.05 -1.99
CA THR A 57 -3.53 -0.67 -2.30
C THR A 57 -4.48 0.17 -3.14
N ASP A 58 -5.19 -0.49 -4.05
CA ASP A 58 -6.33 0.11 -4.72
C ASP A 58 -7.48 0.17 -3.71
N ILE A 59 -8.49 0.96 -4.00
CA ILE A 59 -9.67 1.06 -3.16
C ILE A 59 -10.75 0.10 -3.66
N ARG A 60 -11.10 0.19 -4.93
CA ARG A 60 -12.18 -0.63 -5.49
C ARG A 60 -11.65 -1.96 -6.00
N MET A 61 -11.98 -3.01 -5.28
CA MET A 61 -11.59 -4.37 -5.63
C MET A 61 -12.75 -5.30 -5.29
N PRO A 62 -12.90 -6.43 -6.02
CA PRO A 62 -13.90 -7.42 -5.64
C PRO A 62 -13.68 -7.89 -4.20
N GLY A 63 -14.75 -8.06 -3.45
CA GLY A 63 -14.66 -8.44 -2.05
C GLY A 63 -14.30 -7.25 -1.18
N MET A 64 -13.29 -7.41 -0.34
CA MET A 64 -12.87 -6.36 0.58
C MET A 64 -12.22 -5.21 -0.18
N SER A 65 -12.67 -3.98 0.07
CA SER A 65 -12.08 -2.79 -0.56
C SER A 65 -10.78 -2.40 0.16
N GLY A 66 -10.02 -1.49 -0.46
CA GLY A 66 -8.84 -0.96 0.20
C GLY A 66 -9.15 -0.19 1.47
N LEU A 67 -10.30 0.50 1.50
CA LEU A 67 -10.71 1.22 2.71
C LEU A 67 -11.12 0.23 3.81
N ASP A 68 -11.77 -0.88 3.44
CA ASP A 68 -12.08 -1.94 4.40
C ASP A 68 -10.80 -2.55 4.97
N LEU A 69 -9.81 -2.74 4.12
CA LEU A 69 -8.51 -3.26 4.55
C LEU A 69 -7.86 -2.32 5.56
N GLN A 70 -7.88 -1.02 5.26
CA GLN A 70 -7.35 -0.02 6.17
C GLN A 70 -8.05 -0.08 7.53
N ALA A 71 -9.38 -0.16 7.52
CA ALA A 71 -10.16 -0.22 8.74
C ALA A 71 -9.82 -1.48 9.55
N ARG A 72 -9.63 -2.60 8.87
CA ARG A 72 -9.29 -3.85 9.53
C ARG A 72 -7.91 -3.78 10.18
N LEU A 73 -6.93 -3.22 9.46
CA LEU A 73 -5.59 -3.07 10.02
C LEU A 73 -5.59 -2.14 11.22
N ASN A 74 -6.35 -1.05 11.15
CA ASN A 74 -6.48 -0.12 12.28
C ASN A 74 -7.13 -0.81 13.47
N ALA A 75 -8.16 -1.60 13.25
CA ALA A 75 -8.83 -2.34 14.31
C ALA A 75 -7.90 -3.35 14.98
N ASP A 76 -6.99 -3.91 14.22
CA ASP A 76 -6.01 -4.88 14.72
C ASP A 76 -4.77 -4.19 15.29
N HIS A 77 -4.76 -2.87 15.38
CA HIS A 77 -3.62 -2.06 15.83
C HIS A 77 -2.36 -2.32 15.01
N CYS A 78 -2.54 -2.70 13.75
CA CYS A 78 -1.44 -2.95 12.84
C CYS A 78 -1.25 -1.71 11.98
N LEU A 79 -0.40 -0.79 12.45
CA LEU A 79 -0.21 0.50 11.79
C LEU A 79 0.86 0.41 10.72
N ILE A 80 0.40 0.29 9.48
CA ILE A 80 1.29 0.22 8.32
C ILE A 80 1.08 1.49 7.50
N PRO A 81 2.16 2.23 7.17
CA PRO A 81 2.00 3.38 6.27
C PRO A 81 1.33 2.93 4.98
N THR A 82 0.19 3.54 4.65
CA THR A 82 -0.63 3.10 3.53
C THR A 82 -0.77 4.19 2.48
N ILE A 83 -0.54 3.80 1.22
CA ILE A 83 -0.72 4.65 0.05
C ILE A 83 -1.86 4.06 -0.76
N PHE A 84 -2.88 4.87 -1.05
CA PHE A 84 -3.98 4.43 -1.91
C PHE A 84 -3.75 4.91 -3.33
N ILE A 85 -4.01 4.03 -4.30
CA ILE A 85 -3.96 4.38 -5.72
C ILE A 85 -5.24 3.83 -6.33
N THR A 86 -6.06 4.70 -6.92
CA THR A 86 -7.35 4.28 -7.46
C THR A 86 -7.65 4.97 -8.79
N ALA A 87 -8.41 4.29 -9.64
CA ALA A 87 -8.85 4.84 -10.93
C ALA A 87 -9.99 5.85 -10.76
N HIS A 88 -10.76 5.71 -9.68
CA HIS A 88 -11.96 6.52 -9.46
C HIS A 88 -11.91 7.19 -8.09
N GLY A 89 -10.94 8.11 -7.95
CA GLY A 89 -10.81 8.82 -6.69
C GLY A 89 -11.81 9.97 -6.62
N ASP A 90 -12.66 9.97 -5.60
CA ASP A 90 -13.49 11.11 -5.31
C ASP A 90 -13.09 11.69 -3.96
N GLU A 91 -13.61 12.87 -3.65
CA GLU A 91 -13.19 13.59 -2.45
C GLU A 91 -13.59 12.85 -1.18
N ASP A 92 -14.77 12.22 -1.17
CA ASP A 92 -15.22 11.47 0.00
C ASP A 92 -14.29 10.30 0.31
N MET A 93 -13.88 9.57 -0.73
CA MET A 93 -12.90 8.47 -0.58
C MET A 93 -11.58 8.98 -0.05
N ARG A 94 -11.10 10.10 -0.60
CA ARG A 94 -9.84 10.68 -0.18
C ARG A 94 -9.89 11.07 1.29
N LEU A 95 -10.97 11.74 1.69
CA LEU A 95 -11.13 12.16 3.07
C LEU A 95 -11.19 10.96 4.01
N GLN A 96 -11.94 9.92 3.63
CA GLN A 96 -12.03 8.72 4.43
C GLN A 96 -10.66 8.05 4.59
N ALA A 97 -9.91 7.94 3.50
CA ALA A 97 -8.57 7.34 3.52
C ALA A 97 -7.63 8.13 4.43
N MET A 98 -7.65 9.46 4.30
CA MET A 98 -6.76 10.30 5.10
C MET A 98 -7.15 10.30 6.57
N ARG A 99 -8.44 10.28 6.88
CA ARG A 99 -8.90 10.16 8.27
C ARG A 99 -8.48 8.83 8.89
N GLY A 100 -8.40 7.78 8.07
CA GLY A 100 -7.96 6.46 8.51
C GLY A 100 -6.45 6.36 8.69
N GLY A 101 -5.71 7.42 8.37
CA GLY A 101 -4.26 7.45 8.57
C GLY A 101 -3.42 7.21 7.33
N ALA A 102 -4.02 7.25 6.13
CA ALA A 102 -3.23 7.08 4.90
C ALA A 102 -2.18 8.17 4.76
N VAL A 103 -1.02 7.80 4.25
CA VAL A 103 0.05 8.78 4.05
C VAL A 103 -0.08 9.48 2.70
N LYS A 104 -0.77 8.87 1.74
CA LYS A 104 -0.95 9.43 0.42
C LYS A 104 -2.16 8.83 -0.27
N PHE A 105 -2.81 9.63 -1.11
CA PHE A 105 -3.94 9.18 -1.94
C PHE A 105 -3.65 9.66 -3.36
N MET A 106 -3.55 8.72 -4.30
CA MET A 106 -3.21 9.02 -5.68
C MET A 106 -4.26 8.47 -6.63
N VAL A 107 -4.45 9.14 -7.76
CA VAL A 107 -5.40 8.73 -8.78
C VAL A 107 -4.63 8.23 -10.00
N LYS A 108 -5.09 7.13 -10.59
CA LYS A 108 -4.51 6.58 -11.81
C LYS A 108 -4.86 7.46 -13.00
N PRO A 109 -3.96 7.67 -13.96
CA PRO A 109 -2.56 7.24 -13.93
C PRO A 109 -1.74 8.10 -12.97
N PHE A 110 -0.82 7.47 -12.26
CA PHE A 110 -0.04 8.15 -11.23
C PHE A 110 1.39 8.42 -11.70
N ASP A 111 2.02 9.38 -11.03
CA ASP A 111 3.43 9.71 -11.29
C ASP A 111 4.32 8.75 -10.48
N GLY A 112 5.14 7.96 -11.19
CA GLY A 112 5.99 6.97 -10.56
C GLY A 112 7.02 7.58 -9.61
N GLU A 113 7.53 8.77 -9.93
CA GLU A 113 8.49 9.45 -9.06
C GLU A 113 7.85 9.85 -7.73
N ILE A 114 6.61 10.36 -7.80
CA ILE A 114 5.89 10.73 -6.58
C ILE A 114 5.61 9.50 -5.74
N LEU A 115 5.25 8.39 -6.39
CA LEU A 115 5.02 7.14 -5.67
C LEU A 115 6.30 6.69 -4.95
N LEU A 116 7.44 6.68 -5.67
CA LEU A 116 8.70 6.26 -5.06
C LEU A 116 9.11 7.15 -3.91
N GLU A 117 8.93 8.47 -4.04
CA GLU A 117 9.21 9.39 -2.95
C GLU A 117 8.34 9.10 -1.73
N SER A 118 7.07 8.81 -1.97
CA SER A 118 6.13 8.50 -0.89
C SER A 118 6.51 7.22 -0.16
N VAL A 119 6.94 6.20 -0.91
CA VAL A 119 7.39 4.93 -0.31
C VAL A 119 8.67 5.15 0.51
N ARG A 120 9.64 5.89 -0.04
CA ARG A 120 10.86 6.19 0.70
C ARG A 120 10.57 6.93 1.99
N ALA A 121 9.68 7.92 1.93
CA ALA A 121 9.30 8.69 3.11
C ALA A 121 8.65 7.80 4.16
N ALA A 122 7.84 6.82 3.75
CA ALA A 122 7.21 5.89 4.67
C ALA A 122 8.24 5.04 5.42
N PHE A 123 9.27 4.57 4.71
CA PHE A 123 10.34 3.79 5.33
C PHE A 123 11.21 4.65 6.24
N GLU A 124 11.49 5.88 5.85
CA GLU A 124 12.31 6.79 6.64
C GLU A 124 11.60 7.24 7.91
N ALA A 125 10.28 7.45 7.84
CA ALA A 125 9.50 7.85 9.00
C ALA A 125 9.51 6.80 10.10
N GLU A 126 9.69 5.54 9.72
CA GLU A 126 9.80 4.43 10.67
C GLU A 126 11.16 4.43 11.38
N GLY A 127 12.09 5.13 10.79
CA GLY A 127 13.42 5.23 11.30
C GLY A 127 13.51 6.02 12.56
#